data_c866a4c056b2219d7f4125bd82f1e562
#
_entry.id   c866a4c056b2219d7f4125bd82f1e562
#
_cell.length_a   1.000
_cell.length_b   1.000
_cell.length_c   1.000
_cell.angle_alpha   90.00
_cell.angle_beta   90.00
_cell.angle_gamma   90.00
#
_symmetry.space_group_name_H-M   'P 1'
#
loop_
_entity.id
_entity.type
_entity.pdbx_description
1 polymer ?
#
loop_
_entity_poly.entity_id
_entity_poly.type
_entity_poly.pdbx_seq_one_letter_code
_entity_poly.pdbx_strand_id
1 'polypeptide(L)'
;MKILAAVVTYNRLELLKECIEHLHEQTYSDFDILIVDNASTDGTSEYLQDNINRLGVMYENTGANLGGAGGFNYAIRKAAEMNYDYVWIMDDDTMVTGEALEHMVEIINASSKEFGFITSNIEWIDGSKCKMNEQKLIGNKSYFSDRVKLCREATFVSVLFPISVVRKVGLPIKEFFIWGDDVEYTRRISKKYPCYYLDDSIVIHKTKNNVGSNISIDDPERISRYEYAYRNEVFIAKKEGIVRILYQTAKVGYHIARVLLKSKNNKMKRIKVILSATLKGVKFNPSIEYV
;
A
#
# COMPACT_ATOMS: atom_id res chain seq x y z
N MET A 1 2.78 3.12 -24.55
CA MET A 1 2.47 3.32 -23.11
C MET A 1 3.46 2.45 -22.33
N LYS A 2 4.19 3.03 -21.37
CA LYS A 2 5.21 2.30 -20.60
C LYS A 2 4.69 2.10 -19.18
N ILE A 3 4.56 0.85 -18.75
CA ILE A 3 4.10 0.48 -17.40
C ILE A 3 5.26 -0.17 -16.65
N LEU A 4 5.48 0.22 -15.39
CA LEU A 4 6.39 -0.44 -14.46
C LEU A 4 5.60 -1.13 -13.36
N ALA A 5 5.66 -2.45 -13.27
CA ALA A 5 5.21 -3.19 -12.09
C ALA A 5 6.34 -3.13 -11.05
N ALA A 6 6.09 -2.56 -9.87
CA ALA A 6 7.09 -2.40 -8.83
C ALA A 6 6.70 -3.16 -7.57
N VAL A 7 7.49 -4.16 -7.21
CA VAL A 7 7.30 -5.00 -6.03
C VAL A 7 8.24 -4.56 -4.93
N VAL A 8 7.70 -4.28 -3.74
CA VAL A 8 8.50 -3.96 -2.55
C VAL A 8 8.63 -5.20 -1.67
N THR A 9 9.86 -5.59 -1.33
CA THR A 9 10.14 -6.79 -0.53
C THR A 9 11.04 -6.52 0.68
N TYR A 10 10.85 -7.31 1.73
CA TYR A 10 11.75 -7.35 2.88
C TYR A 10 11.69 -8.70 3.60
N ASN A 11 12.75 -9.51 3.49
CA ASN A 11 12.89 -10.81 4.16
C ASN A 11 11.72 -11.79 3.87
N ARG A 12 11.35 -11.94 2.60
CA ARG A 12 10.25 -12.80 2.14
C ARG A 12 10.54 -13.46 0.78
N LEU A 13 11.76 -14.00 0.62
CA LEU A 13 12.23 -14.53 -0.65
C LEU A 13 11.26 -15.50 -1.33
N GLU A 14 10.65 -16.43 -0.59
CA GLU A 14 9.76 -17.43 -1.21
C GLU A 14 8.45 -16.82 -1.73
N LEU A 15 7.87 -15.84 -1.02
CA LEU A 15 6.69 -15.11 -1.49
C LEU A 15 7.04 -14.23 -2.69
N LEU A 16 8.20 -13.59 -2.68
CA LEU A 16 8.68 -12.79 -3.80
C LEU A 16 8.85 -13.63 -5.08
N LYS A 17 9.39 -14.85 -4.98
CA LYS A 17 9.51 -15.76 -6.13
C LYS A 17 8.14 -16.04 -6.75
N GLU A 18 7.16 -16.39 -5.93
CA GLU A 18 5.80 -16.64 -6.38
C GLU A 18 5.15 -15.38 -6.97
N CYS A 19 5.33 -14.21 -6.35
CA CYS A 19 4.85 -12.95 -6.90
C CYS A 19 5.42 -12.67 -8.30
N ILE A 20 6.72 -12.89 -8.52
CA ILE A 20 7.36 -12.73 -9.83
C ILE A 20 6.78 -13.72 -10.85
N GLU A 21 6.53 -14.98 -10.48
CA GLU A 21 5.89 -15.96 -11.36
C GLU A 21 4.50 -15.48 -11.82
N HIS A 22 3.66 -15.03 -10.91
CA HIS A 22 2.35 -14.47 -11.24
C HIS A 22 2.41 -13.21 -12.11
N LEU A 23 3.45 -12.37 -11.96
CA LEU A 23 3.66 -11.24 -12.86
C LEU A 23 4.02 -11.70 -14.29
N HIS A 24 4.77 -12.76 -14.45
CA HIS A 24 5.08 -13.33 -15.79
C HIS A 24 3.88 -14.02 -16.45
N GLU A 25 2.86 -14.40 -15.69
CA GLU A 25 1.64 -15.02 -16.19
C GLU A 25 0.59 -13.99 -16.66
N GLN A 26 0.90 -12.67 -16.63
CA GLN A 26 -0.04 -11.65 -17.09
C GLN A 26 -0.31 -11.76 -18.59
N THR A 27 -1.59 -11.67 -18.99
CA THR A 27 -2.03 -11.65 -20.40
C THR A 27 -1.56 -10.39 -21.11
N TYR A 28 -1.55 -9.25 -20.42
CA TYR A 28 -0.90 -8.03 -20.90
C TYR A 28 0.58 -8.07 -20.58
N SER A 29 1.44 -8.17 -21.59
CA SER A 29 2.89 -8.42 -21.44
C SER A 29 3.79 -7.20 -21.72
N ASP A 30 3.23 -6.05 -22.14
CA ASP A 30 4.01 -4.85 -22.47
C ASP A 30 4.26 -4.00 -21.20
N PHE A 31 4.99 -4.55 -20.22
CA PHE A 31 5.41 -3.88 -19.00
C PHE A 31 6.73 -4.43 -18.48
N ASP A 32 7.42 -3.62 -17.70
CA ASP A 32 8.67 -4.01 -17.03
C ASP A 32 8.42 -4.30 -15.54
N ILE A 33 9.29 -5.10 -14.93
CA ILE A 33 9.22 -5.45 -13.50
C ILE A 33 10.42 -4.87 -12.76
N LEU A 34 10.18 -4.15 -11.67
CA LEU A 34 11.19 -3.65 -10.73
C LEU A 34 10.97 -4.27 -9.36
N ILE A 35 12.01 -4.91 -8.83
CA ILE A 35 12.04 -5.37 -7.44
C ILE A 35 12.81 -4.36 -6.59
N VAL A 36 12.13 -3.78 -5.60
CA VAL A 36 12.72 -2.87 -4.61
C VAL A 36 12.90 -3.64 -3.30
N ASP A 37 14.13 -3.98 -3.00
CA ASP A 37 14.51 -4.73 -1.80
C ASP A 37 14.92 -3.78 -0.67
N ASN A 38 14.17 -3.79 0.41
CA ASN A 38 14.42 -3.00 1.62
C ASN A 38 15.61 -3.54 2.45
N ALA A 39 16.71 -3.94 1.80
CA ALA A 39 17.89 -4.54 2.40
C ALA A 39 17.60 -5.85 3.15
N SER A 40 17.02 -6.81 2.44
CA SER A 40 16.76 -8.16 2.96
C SER A 40 18.07 -8.89 3.34
N THR A 41 17.95 -9.79 4.31
CA THR A 41 19.05 -10.59 4.86
C THR A 41 18.78 -12.11 4.78
N ASP A 42 17.78 -12.52 4.02
CA ASP A 42 17.32 -13.90 3.86
C ASP A 42 17.77 -14.56 2.55
N GLY A 43 18.76 -13.98 1.86
CA GLY A 43 19.24 -14.47 0.57
C GLY A 43 18.52 -13.86 -0.65
N THR A 44 17.60 -12.90 -0.43
CA THR A 44 16.87 -12.25 -1.53
C THR A 44 17.81 -11.54 -2.51
N SER A 45 18.80 -10.80 -2.02
CA SER A 45 19.74 -10.06 -2.84
C SER A 45 20.57 -10.99 -3.72
N GLU A 46 21.14 -12.03 -3.15
CA GLU A 46 21.95 -13.04 -3.84
C GLU A 46 21.10 -13.74 -4.92
N TYR A 47 19.90 -14.20 -4.55
CA TYR A 47 19.00 -14.87 -5.50
C TYR A 47 18.67 -13.98 -6.71
N LEU A 48 18.33 -12.71 -6.47
CA LEU A 48 17.98 -11.78 -7.56
C LEU A 48 19.18 -11.46 -8.45
N GLN A 49 20.36 -11.21 -7.88
CA GLN A 49 21.57 -10.93 -8.66
C GLN A 49 21.96 -12.11 -9.55
N ASP A 50 21.89 -13.34 -9.03
CA ASP A 50 22.24 -14.56 -9.79
C ASP A 50 21.21 -14.89 -10.88
N ASN A 51 19.97 -14.43 -10.76
CA ASN A 51 18.88 -14.81 -11.66
C ASN A 51 18.29 -13.62 -12.45
N ILE A 52 18.82 -12.43 -12.36
CA ILE A 52 18.22 -11.21 -12.91
C ILE A 52 17.90 -11.32 -14.41
N ASN A 53 18.80 -11.89 -15.22
CA ASN A 53 18.59 -12.07 -16.65
C ASN A 53 17.51 -13.13 -16.94
N ARG A 54 17.49 -14.21 -16.16
CA ARG A 54 16.49 -15.29 -16.31
C ARG A 54 15.09 -14.83 -15.93
N LEU A 55 15.03 -14.00 -14.88
CA LEU A 55 13.76 -13.46 -14.38
C LEU A 55 13.29 -12.25 -15.20
N GLY A 56 14.13 -11.63 -16.03
CA GLY A 56 13.76 -10.45 -16.79
C GLY A 56 13.27 -9.29 -15.92
N VAL A 57 13.83 -9.14 -14.73
CA VAL A 57 13.45 -8.08 -13.77
C VAL A 57 14.58 -7.09 -13.57
N MET A 58 14.24 -5.86 -13.18
CA MET A 58 15.17 -4.90 -12.63
C MET A 58 15.24 -5.06 -11.11
N TYR A 59 16.39 -4.82 -10.52
CA TYR A 59 16.62 -4.95 -9.08
C TYR A 59 17.29 -3.71 -8.51
N GLU A 60 16.71 -3.20 -7.43
CA GLU A 60 17.23 -2.08 -6.65
C GLU A 60 17.24 -2.44 -5.15
N ASN A 61 18.39 -2.33 -4.50
CA ASN A 61 18.51 -2.47 -3.05
C ASN A 61 18.56 -1.08 -2.41
N THR A 62 17.70 -0.82 -1.46
CA THR A 62 17.60 0.50 -0.78
C THR A 62 18.75 0.77 0.20
N GLY A 63 19.59 -0.23 0.48
CA GLY A 63 20.72 -0.14 1.42
C GLY A 63 20.33 -0.13 2.90
N ALA A 64 19.04 0.00 3.22
CA ALA A 64 18.50 -0.04 4.58
C ALA A 64 17.01 -0.40 4.55
N ASN A 65 16.48 -0.92 5.66
CA ASN A 65 15.04 -1.11 5.78
C ASN A 65 14.33 0.24 5.96
N LEU A 66 13.73 0.74 4.90
CA LEU A 66 12.96 1.99 4.87
C LEU A 66 11.50 1.82 5.31
N GLY A 67 11.08 0.59 5.64
CA GLY A 67 9.68 0.23 5.84
C GLY A 67 8.89 0.20 4.52
N GLY A 68 7.63 -0.25 4.56
CA GLY A 68 6.77 -0.26 3.37
C GLY A 68 6.62 1.12 2.75
N ALA A 69 6.36 2.14 3.58
CA ALA A 69 6.19 3.52 3.11
C ALA A 69 7.42 4.05 2.34
N GLY A 70 8.62 3.78 2.85
CA GLY A 70 9.87 4.18 2.20
C GLY A 70 10.16 3.38 0.94
N GLY A 71 9.89 2.07 0.95
CA GLY A 71 10.00 1.21 -0.23
C GLY A 71 9.09 1.66 -1.37
N PHE A 72 7.82 1.93 -1.10
CA PHE A 72 6.89 2.44 -2.11
C PHE A 72 7.23 3.86 -2.57
N ASN A 73 7.69 4.75 -1.68
CA ASN A 73 8.20 6.06 -2.11
C ASN A 73 9.35 5.88 -3.10
N TYR A 74 10.31 4.99 -2.79
CA TYR A 74 11.44 4.68 -3.65
C TYR A 74 11.01 4.11 -5.00
N ALA A 75 10.10 3.12 -5.01
CA ALA A 75 9.59 2.48 -6.22
C ALA A 75 8.91 3.48 -7.17
N ILE A 76 8.00 4.31 -6.64
CA ILE A 76 7.28 5.32 -7.43
C ILE A 76 8.24 6.40 -7.95
N ARG A 77 9.23 6.81 -7.14
CA ARG A 77 10.28 7.74 -7.56
C ARG A 77 11.07 7.19 -8.74
N LYS A 78 11.52 5.92 -8.65
CA LYS A 78 12.27 5.26 -9.75
C LYS A 78 11.45 5.19 -11.03
N ALA A 79 10.16 4.85 -10.96
CA ALA A 79 9.30 4.86 -12.13
C ALA A 79 9.25 6.24 -12.81
N ALA A 80 9.16 7.31 -12.01
CA ALA A 80 9.15 8.68 -12.53
C ALA A 80 10.50 9.11 -13.12
N GLU A 81 11.63 8.76 -12.48
CA GLU A 81 12.98 9.03 -12.95
C GLU A 81 13.30 8.29 -14.27
N MET A 82 12.80 7.06 -14.40
CA MET A 82 12.96 6.23 -15.60
C MET A 82 11.97 6.57 -16.72
N ASN A 83 11.11 7.60 -16.53
CA ASN A 83 10.13 8.08 -17.50
C ASN A 83 9.12 7.02 -17.97
N TYR A 84 8.60 6.21 -17.03
CA TYR A 84 7.40 5.42 -17.25
C TYR A 84 6.15 6.32 -17.30
N ASP A 85 5.09 5.84 -17.97
CA ASP A 85 3.79 6.53 -17.99
C ASP A 85 2.97 6.18 -16.74
N TYR A 86 3.09 4.91 -16.30
CA TYR A 86 2.36 4.35 -15.16
C TYR A 86 3.29 3.52 -14.28
N VAL A 87 2.99 3.48 -12.98
CA VAL A 87 3.58 2.54 -12.03
C VAL A 87 2.50 1.75 -11.32
N TRP A 88 2.59 0.42 -11.39
CA TRP A 88 1.74 -0.52 -10.69
C TRP A 88 2.50 -1.08 -9.50
N ILE A 89 2.14 -0.66 -8.28
CA ILE A 89 2.86 -1.04 -7.05
C ILE A 89 2.14 -2.16 -6.31
N MET A 90 2.92 -3.02 -5.66
CA MET A 90 2.43 -4.14 -4.86
C MET A 90 3.44 -4.61 -3.80
N ASP A 91 2.94 -5.32 -2.78
CA ASP A 91 3.75 -6.06 -1.82
C ASP A 91 4.22 -7.41 -2.42
N ASP A 92 5.27 -7.99 -1.85
CA ASP A 92 5.85 -9.28 -2.23
C ASP A 92 4.95 -10.51 -1.97
N ASP A 93 3.88 -10.36 -1.18
CA ASP A 93 2.87 -11.37 -0.90
C ASP A 93 1.56 -11.17 -1.68
N THR A 94 1.62 -10.40 -2.78
CA THR A 94 0.51 -10.16 -3.70
C THR A 94 0.63 -11.07 -4.92
N MET A 95 -0.32 -12.00 -5.10
CA MET A 95 -0.41 -12.88 -6.26
C MET A 95 -1.46 -12.34 -7.21
N VAL A 96 -1.01 -11.74 -8.31
CA VAL A 96 -1.88 -11.15 -9.33
C VAL A 96 -2.46 -12.23 -10.22
N THR A 97 -3.77 -12.19 -10.52
CA THR A 97 -4.36 -13.10 -11.50
C THR A 97 -3.96 -12.70 -12.93
N GLY A 98 -3.98 -13.63 -13.87
CA GLY A 98 -3.44 -13.43 -15.22
C GLY A 98 -3.99 -12.22 -15.97
N GLU A 99 -5.24 -11.82 -15.76
CA GLU A 99 -5.90 -10.70 -16.45
C GLU A 99 -5.90 -9.38 -15.61
N ALA A 100 -5.26 -9.38 -14.44
CA ALA A 100 -5.36 -8.25 -13.51
C ALA A 100 -4.86 -6.92 -14.12
N LEU A 101 -3.72 -6.94 -14.81
CA LEU A 101 -3.18 -5.75 -15.46
C LEU A 101 -3.96 -5.40 -16.76
N GLU A 102 -4.40 -6.40 -17.52
CA GLU A 102 -5.19 -6.17 -18.73
C GLU A 102 -6.45 -5.36 -18.45
N HIS A 103 -7.20 -5.71 -17.41
CA HIS A 103 -8.38 -4.95 -16.97
C HIS A 103 -8.05 -3.50 -16.58
N MET A 104 -6.89 -3.26 -15.95
CA MET A 104 -6.44 -1.88 -15.67
C MET A 104 -6.11 -1.12 -16.95
N VAL A 105 -5.47 -1.77 -17.91
CA VAL A 105 -5.11 -1.18 -19.22
C VAL A 105 -6.36 -0.85 -20.03
N GLU A 106 -7.41 -1.65 -19.99
CA GLU A 106 -8.70 -1.33 -20.59
C GLU A 106 -9.26 0.00 -20.08
N ILE A 107 -9.18 0.25 -18.76
CA ILE A 107 -9.65 1.51 -18.17
C ILE A 107 -8.76 2.68 -18.54
N ILE A 108 -7.44 2.48 -18.62
CA ILE A 108 -6.53 3.52 -19.11
C ILE A 108 -6.94 3.95 -20.51
N ASN A 109 -7.17 3.00 -21.42
CA ASN A 109 -7.54 3.26 -22.80
C ASN A 109 -8.95 3.85 -22.96
N ALA A 110 -9.89 3.48 -22.10
CA ALA A 110 -11.26 4.01 -22.09
C ALA A 110 -11.37 5.40 -21.47
N SER A 111 -10.42 5.80 -20.63
CA SER A 111 -10.44 7.07 -19.91
C SER A 111 -10.10 8.23 -20.83
N SER A 112 -11.09 9.11 -21.09
CA SER A 112 -10.86 10.37 -21.80
C SER A 112 -10.33 11.50 -20.90
N LYS A 113 -10.30 11.29 -19.59
CA LYS A 113 -9.87 12.27 -18.58
C LYS A 113 -8.75 11.70 -17.72
N GLU A 114 -7.91 12.59 -17.20
CA GLU A 114 -6.89 12.23 -16.23
C GLU A 114 -7.54 11.65 -14.96
N PHE A 115 -7.05 10.49 -14.50
CA PHE A 115 -7.50 9.81 -13.28
C PHE A 115 -6.34 9.71 -12.26
N GLY A 116 -6.69 9.51 -10.99
CA GLY A 116 -5.72 9.50 -9.91
C GLY A 116 -5.02 8.17 -9.71
N PHE A 117 -5.79 7.09 -9.65
CA PHE A 117 -5.28 5.72 -9.55
C PHE A 117 -6.36 4.71 -9.96
N ILE A 118 -5.89 3.49 -10.25
CA ILE A 118 -6.72 2.28 -10.42
C ILE A 118 -6.26 1.27 -9.37
N THR A 119 -7.20 0.59 -8.69
CA THR A 119 -6.90 -0.47 -7.72
C THR A 119 -7.70 -1.73 -7.98
N SER A 120 -7.11 -2.87 -7.66
CA SER A 120 -7.70 -4.21 -7.82
C SER A 120 -8.70 -4.56 -6.70
N ASN A 121 -9.50 -5.59 -6.97
CA ASN A 121 -10.21 -6.35 -5.95
C ASN A 121 -9.22 -7.27 -5.22
N ILE A 122 -9.08 -7.09 -3.91
CA ILE A 122 -8.12 -7.84 -3.11
C ILE A 122 -8.85 -8.95 -2.37
N GLU A 123 -8.50 -10.18 -2.71
CA GLU A 123 -9.02 -11.39 -2.07
C GLU A 123 -7.97 -12.00 -1.12
N TRP A 124 -8.41 -12.73 -0.14
CA TRP A 124 -7.57 -13.58 0.68
C TRP A 124 -7.48 -14.98 0.07
N ILE A 125 -6.54 -15.80 0.57
CA ILE A 125 -6.21 -17.13 0.04
C ILE A 125 -7.40 -18.10 -0.14
N ASP A 126 -8.53 -17.86 0.51
CA ASP A 126 -9.76 -18.67 0.40
C ASP A 126 -10.81 -18.05 -0.54
N GLY A 127 -10.46 -17.01 -1.30
CA GLY A 127 -11.36 -16.29 -2.19
C GLY A 127 -12.30 -15.30 -1.47
N SER A 128 -12.22 -15.17 -0.15
CA SER A 128 -12.96 -14.15 0.57
C SER A 128 -12.29 -12.78 0.48
N LYS A 129 -13.06 -11.71 0.67
CA LYS A 129 -12.48 -10.35 0.72
C LYS A 129 -11.38 -10.24 1.78
N CYS A 130 -10.25 -9.65 1.41
CA CYS A 130 -9.17 -9.37 2.33
C CYS A 130 -9.55 -8.22 3.28
N LYS A 131 -9.94 -8.54 4.51
CA LYS A 131 -10.46 -7.57 5.51
C LYS A 131 -9.47 -6.49 5.90
N MET A 132 -8.17 -6.76 5.77
CA MET A 132 -7.13 -5.77 6.09
C MET A 132 -6.95 -4.73 4.98
N ASN A 133 -7.32 -5.08 3.75
CA ASN A 133 -7.04 -4.30 2.55
C ASN A 133 -8.32 -3.92 1.79
N GLU A 134 -9.43 -3.76 2.51
CA GLU A 134 -10.69 -3.36 1.89
C GLU A 134 -10.64 -1.88 1.45
N GLN A 135 -10.82 -1.65 0.15
CA GLN A 135 -10.87 -0.31 -0.43
C GLN A 135 -12.11 0.45 0.04
N LYS A 136 -12.02 1.78 0.11
CA LYS A 136 -13.15 2.64 0.47
C LYS A 136 -13.75 3.26 -0.79
N LEU A 137 -14.90 2.71 -1.20
CA LEU A 137 -15.64 3.17 -2.38
C LEU A 137 -16.42 4.46 -2.09
N ILE A 138 -16.72 5.20 -3.16
CA ILE A 138 -17.56 6.41 -3.13
C ILE A 138 -18.93 6.06 -3.73
N GLY A 139 -19.92 5.83 -2.85
CA GLY A 139 -21.26 5.41 -3.27
C GLY A 139 -21.28 4.04 -3.94
N ASN A 140 -22.43 3.69 -4.51
CA ASN A 140 -22.65 2.40 -5.18
C ASN A 140 -22.81 2.55 -6.71
N LYS A 141 -22.50 3.73 -7.27
CA LYS A 141 -22.63 3.95 -8.72
C LYS A 141 -21.44 3.36 -9.45
N SER A 142 -21.74 2.55 -10.47
CA SER A 142 -20.79 2.13 -11.48
C SER A 142 -20.35 3.32 -12.35
N TYR A 143 -19.12 3.26 -12.84
CA TYR A 143 -18.54 4.29 -13.69
C TYR A 143 -18.23 3.70 -15.07
N PHE A 144 -17.87 3.68 -15.98
CA PHE A 144 -17.66 3.06 -17.31
C PHE A 144 -18.47 1.78 -17.56
N SER A 145 -18.53 0.89 -16.56
CA SER A 145 -19.24 -0.40 -16.59
C SER A 145 -19.59 -0.82 -15.17
N ASP A 146 -20.43 -1.86 -14.99
CA ASP A 146 -20.84 -2.34 -13.66
C ASP A 146 -19.67 -2.84 -12.79
N ARG A 147 -18.53 -3.18 -13.42
CA ARG A 147 -17.31 -3.66 -12.78
C ARG A 147 -16.38 -2.55 -12.24
N VAL A 148 -16.64 -1.27 -12.60
CA VAL A 148 -15.80 -0.13 -12.22
C VAL A 148 -16.53 0.78 -11.24
N LYS A 149 -15.94 1.03 -10.08
CA LYS A 149 -16.52 1.87 -9.02
C LYS A 149 -15.56 3.01 -8.66
N LEU A 150 -16.10 4.13 -8.23
CA LEU A 150 -15.27 5.23 -7.70
C LEU A 150 -14.67 4.82 -6.35
N CYS A 151 -13.38 5.06 -6.19
CA CYS A 151 -12.61 4.72 -5.00
C CYS A 151 -12.01 5.95 -4.34
N ARG A 152 -12.09 6.03 -3.01
CA ARG A 152 -11.48 7.10 -2.22
C ARG A 152 -10.16 6.69 -1.59
N GLU A 153 -10.07 5.43 -1.16
CA GLU A 153 -8.91 4.90 -0.46
C GLU A 153 -8.60 3.50 -0.99
N ALA A 154 -7.34 3.26 -1.25
CA ALA A 154 -6.81 1.95 -1.62
C ALA A 154 -5.57 1.64 -0.78
N THR A 155 -5.26 0.34 -0.62
CA THR A 155 -4.04 -0.13 0.02
C THR A 155 -3.00 -0.47 -1.04
N PHE A 156 -1.71 -0.37 -0.72
CA PHE A 156 -0.60 -0.59 -1.66
C PHE A 156 -0.36 -2.07 -2.03
N VAL A 157 -1.33 -2.93 -1.76
CA VAL A 157 -1.31 -4.33 -2.24
C VAL A 157 -1.40 -4.42 -3.76
N SER A 158 -2.25 -3.58 -4.41
CA SER A 158 -2.30 -3.46 -5.88
C SER A 158 -2.90 -2.12 -6.26
N VAL A 159 -2.06 -1.17 -6.65
CA VAL A 159 -2.50 0.15 -7.13
C VAL A 159 -1.63 0.63 -8.28
N LEU A 160 -2.28 1.06 -9.36
CA LEU A 160 -1.64 1.64 -10.52
C LEU A 160 -1.82 3.17 -10.52
N PHE A 161 -0.71 3.91 -10.60
CA PHE A 161 -0.69 5.37 -10.61
C PHE A 161 -0.17 5.91 -11.95
N PRO A 162 -0.85 6.92 -12.55
CA PRO A 162 -0.26 7.72 -13.63
C PRO A 162 0.91 8.55 -13.09
N ILE A 163 2.06 8.49 -13.73
CA ILE A 163 3.25 9.29 -13.31
C ILE A 163 2.98 10.80 -13.47
N SER A 164 2.16 11.19 -14.43
CA SER A 164 1.70 12.58 -14.57
C SER A 164 1.01 13.13 -13.31
N VAL A 165 0.24 12.28 -12.63
CA VAL A 165 -0.43 12.61 -11.36
C VAL A 165 0.58 12.60 -10.20
N VAL A 166 1.47 11.60 -10.16
CA VAL A 166 2.55 11.54 -9.14
C VAL A 166 3.36 12.83 -9.14
N ARG A 167 3.79 13.32 -10.30
CA ARG A 167 4.54 14.58 -10.42
C ARG A 167 3.79 15.80 -9.87
N LYS A 168 2.45 15.82 -9.98
CA LYS A 168 1.60 16.94 -9.50
C LYS A 168 1.26 16.85 -8.01
N VAL A 169 1.15 15.65 -7.45
CA VAL A 169 0.73 15.45 -6.05
C VAL A 169 1.89 15.12 -5.11
N GLY A 170 3.06 14.78 -5.66
CA GLY A 170 4.23 14.32 -4.93
C GLY A 170 4.15 12.84 -4.56
N LEU A 171 5.17 12.36 -3.86
CA LEU A 171 5.37 10.97 -3.47
C LEU A 171 4.64 10.61 -2.17
N PRO A 172 4.42 9.31 -1.87
CA PRO A 172 4.03 8.86 -0.53
C PRO A 172 5.02 9.34 0.54
N ILE A 173 4.54 9.58 1.74
CA ILE A 173 5.37 10.08 2.85
C ILE A 173 6.21 8.94 3.43
N LYS A 174 7.49 8.88 3.09
CA LYS A 174 8.42 7.81 3.51
C LYS A 174 8.61 7.71 5.03
N GLU A 175 8.52 8.86 5.73
CA GLU A 175 8.66 8.93 7.20
C GLU A 175 7.54 8.21 7.94
N PHE A 176 6.47 7.80 7.25
CA PHE A 176 5.45 6.94 7.86
C PHE A 176 5.99 5.57 8.24
N PHE A 177 7.00 5.10 7.55
CA PHE A 177 7.66 3.82 7.73
C PHE A 177 6.72 2.62 7.46
N ILE A 178 5.61 2.52 8.18
CA ILE A 178 4.58 1.49 8.00
C ILE A 178 3.22 2.02 8.48
N TRP A 179 2.14 1.61 7.80
CA TRP A 179 0.74 1.91 8.07
C TRP A 179 0.32 3.37 7.89
N GLY A 180 -0.68 3.56 7.07
CA GLY A 180 -1.34 4.82 6.80
C GLY A 180 -0.73 5.64 5.68
N ASP A 181 0.40 5.24 5.13
CA ASP A 181 1.02 5.79 3.92
C ASP A 181 0.11 5.63 2.71
N ASP A 182 -0.45 4.45 2.52
CA ASP A 182 -1.45 4.12 1.52
C ASP A 182 -2.72 4.99 1.66
N VAL A 183 -3.26 5.09 2.87
CA VAL A 183 -4.45 5.88 3.18
C VAL A 183 -4.20 7.37 2.94
N GLU A 184 -3.08 7.92 3.39
CA GLU A 184 -2.73 9.33 3.18
C GLU A 184 -2.59 9.63 1.68
N TYR A 185 -1.81 8.80 0.98
CA TYR A 185 -1.48 9.03 -0.42
C TYR A 185 -2.71 8.93 -1.32
N THR A 186 -3.47 7.85 -1.21
CA THR A 186 -4.67 7.63 -2.04
C THR A 186 -5.77 8.66 -1.74
N ARG A 187 -5.96 9.09 -0.48
CA ARG A 187 -6.87 10.19 -0.14
C ARG A 187 -6.39 11.53 -0.69
N ARG A 188 -5.10 11.81 -0.67
CA ARG A 188 -4.53 13.04 -1.23
C ARG A 188 -4.79 13.14 -2.72
N ILE A 189 -4.68 12.03 -3.45
CA ILE A 189 -4.97 11.92 -4.87
C ILE A 189 -6.47 12.01 -5.14
N SER A 190 -7.29 11.22 -4.46
CA SER A 190 -8.74 11.12 -4.71
C SER A 190 -9.52 12.40 -4.40
N LYS A 191 -8.94 13.34 -3.66
CA LYS A 191 -9.49 14.69 -3.47
C LYS A 191 -9.40 15.55 -4.74
N LYS A 192 -8.53 15.21 -5.67
CA LYS A 192 -8.24 16.01 -6.88
C LYS A 192 -8.64 15.31 -8.18
N TYR A 193 -8.63 13.98 -8.18
CA TYR A 193 -8.83 13.15 -9.37
C TYR A 193 -9.86 12.05 -9.11
N PRO A 194 -10.64 11.64 -10.13
CA PRO A 194 -11.41 10.40 -10.05
C PRO A 194 -10.43 9.21 -9.91
N CYS A 195 -10.76 8.26 -9.06
CA CYS A 195 -9.99 7.06 -8.83
C CYS A 195 -10.89 5.86 -8.93
N TYR A 196 -10.38 4.73 -9.44
CA TYR A 196 -11.19 3.60 -9.83
C TYR A 196 -10.80 2.33 -9.07
N TYR A 197 -11.81 1.59 -8.68
CA TYR A 197 -11.71 0.23 -8.19
C TYR A 197 -12.32 -0.69 -9.24
N LEU A 198 -11.65 -1.78 -9.54
CA LEU A 198 -12.09 -2.79 -10.50
C LEU A 198 -12.45 -4.09 -9.79
N ASP A 199 -13.69 -4.55 -9.99
CA ASP A 199 -14.16 -5.81 -9.41
C ASP A 199 -13.49 -7.05 -10.04
N ASP A 200 -13.06 -6.94 -11.30
CA ASP A 200 -12.50 -8.01 -12.13
C ASP A 200 -10.96 -8.02 -12.23
N SER A 201 -10.28 -6.95 -11.86
CA SER A 201 -8.84 -6.99 -11.61
C SER A 201 -8.60 -7.63 -10.24
N ILE A 202 -8.42 -8.95 -10.20
CA ILE A 202 -8.34 -9.72 -8.95
C ILE A 202 -6.89 -9.95 -8.56
N VAL A 203 -6.58 -9.75 -7.29
CA VAL A 203 -5.29 -10.12 -6.70
C VAL A 203 -5.51 -10.85 -5.37
N ILE A 204 -4.68 -11.87 -5.10
CA ILE A 204 -4.72 -12.64 -3.86
C ILE A 204 -3.61 -12.17 -2.93
N HIS A 205 -3.98 -11.68 -1.76
CA HIS A 205 -3.02 -11.25 -0.75
C HIS A 205 -2.74 -12.38 0.24
N LYS A 206 -1.56 -12.99 0.18
CA LYS A 206 -1.16 -14.19 0.94
C LYS A 206 -0.72 -13.88 2.36
N THR A 207 -1.55 -13.13 3.10
CA THR A 207 -1.29 -12.87 4.51
C THR A 207 -1.59 -14.07 5.40
N LYS A 208 -0.88 -14.20 6.53
CA LYS A 208 -1.08 -15.28 7.51
C LYS A 208 -2.53 -15.41 8.01
N ASN A 209 -3.23 -14.31 8.17
CA ASN A 209 -4.57 -14.25 8.75
C ASN A 209 -5.38 -13.15 8.08
N ASN A 210 -6.67 -13.38 7.84
CA ASN A 210 -7.61 -12.38 7.33
C ASN A 210 -8.26 -11.56 8.47
N VAL A 211 -7.43 -10.96 9.33
CA VAL A 211 -7.89 -10.13 10.45
C VAL A 211 -7.15 -8.79 10.48
N GLY A 212 -7.89 -7.72 10.65
CA GLY A 212 -7.30 -6.37 10.75
C GLY A 212 -6.45 -6.18 12.01
N SER A 213 -5.54 -5.24 11.96
CA SER A 213 -4.68 -4.88 13.08
C SER A 213 -5.46 -4.40 14.29
N ASN A 214 -5.18 -4.96 15.47
CA ASN A 214 -5.89 -4.65 16.71
C ASN A 214 -4.93 -4.71 17.90
N ILE A 215 -4.47 -3.56 18.36
CA ILE A 215 -3.50 -3.47 19.46
C ILE A 215 -3.94 -4.20 20.73
N SER A 216 -5.25 -4.39 20.97
CA SER A 216 -5.71 -5.02 22.22
C SER A 216 -5.48 -6.53 22.27
N ILE A 217 -5.32 -7.19 21.11
CA ILE A 217 -5.19 -8.65 21.00
C ILE A 217 -4.02 -9.11 20.15
N ASP A 218 -3.35 -8.19 19.46
CA ASP A 218 -2.21 -8.51 18.59
C ASP A 218 -1.01 -9.04 19.39
N ASP A 219 -0.12 -9.76 18.70
CA ASP A 219 1.06 -10.37 19.30
C ASP A 219 1.97 -9.35 20.00
N PRO A 220 2.58 -9.72 21.15
CA PRO A 220 3.45 -8.82 21.90
C PRO A 220 4.61 -8.23 21.09
N GLU A 221 5.14 -8.98 20.11
CA GLU A 221 6.23 -8.58 19.22
C GLU A 221 5.81 -7.46 18.26
N ARG A 222 4.53 -7.41 17.89
CA ARG A 222 3.97 -6.41 16.98
C ARG A 222 3.56 -5.11 17.68
N ILE A 223 3.53 -5.07 19.02
CA ILE A 223 3.07 -3.88 19.79
C ILE A 223 3.87 -2.63 19.40
N SER A 224 5.18 -2.75 19.19
CA SER A 224 6.04 -1.61 18.82
C SER A 224 5.66 -0.98 17.48
N ARG A 225 5.15 -1.76 16.52
CA ARG A 225 4.71 -1.24 15.21
C ARG A 225 3.57 -0.23 15.33
N TYR A 226 2.75 -0.34 16.37
CA TYR A 226 1.65 0.60 16.63
C TYR A 226 2.11 2.02 16.97
N GLU A 227 3.41 2.23 17.26
CA GLU A 227 3.97 3.57 17.36
C GLU A 227 3.81 4.35 16.05
N TYR A 228 4.01 3.69 14.93
CA TYR A 228 3.80 4.29 13.60
C TYR A 228 2.32 4.55 13.35
N ALA A 229 1.45 3.56 13.59
CA ALA A 229 0.01 3.68 13.35
C ALA A 229 -0.60 4.91 14.03
N TYR A 230 -0.46 5.03 15.35
CA TYR A 230 -1.06 6.16 16.10
C TYR A 230 -0.43 7.49 15.74
N ARG A 231 0.88 7.54 15.51
CA ARG A 231 1.57 8.75 15.06
C ARG A 231 1.04 9.21 13.69
N ASN A 232 0.98 8.31 12.74
CA ASN A 232 0.58 8.60 11.36
C ASN A 232 -0.91 8.97 11.28
N GLU A 233 -1.79 8.27 12.02
CA GLU A 233 -3.22 8.59 12.10
C GLU A 233 -3.48 10.00 12.63
N VAL A 234 -2.71 10.47 13.64
CA VAL A 234 -2.82 11.84 14.15
C VAL A 234 -2.40 12.86 13.08
N PHE A 235 -1.33 12.57 12.32
CA PHE A 235 -0.92 13.43 11.21
C PHE A 235 -2.02 13.53 10.15
N ILE A 236 -2.57 12.40 9.71
CA ILE A 236 -3.67 12.35 8.74
C ILE A 236 -4.87 13.16 9.26
N ALA A 237 -5.26 12.95 10.51
CA ALA A 237 -6.38 13.68 11.12
C ALA A 237 -6.15 15.21 11.13
N LYS A 238 -4.93 15.68 11.42
CA LYS A 238 -4.58 17.11 11.36
C LYS A 238 -4.73 17.70 9.94
N LYS A 239 -4.39 16.92 8.91
CA LYS A 239 -4.53 17.34 7.51
C LYS A 239 -5.99 17.31 7.00
N GLU A 240 -6.86 16.56 7.67
CA GLU A 240 -8.28 16.41 7.30
C GLU A 240 -9.23 17.33 8.09
N GLY A 241 -8.73 18.04 9.09
CA GLY A 241 -9.47 19.05 9.82
C GLY A 241 -10.07 18.61 11.15
N ILE A 242 -10.79 19.54 11.82
CA ILE A 242 -11.20 19.42 13.23
C ILE A 242 -12.08 18.18 13.51
N VAL A 243 -12.99 17.85 12.60
CA VAL A 243 -13.89 16.68 12.79
C VAL A 243 -13.08 15.39 12.86
N ARG A 244 -12.05 15.25 12.04
CA ARG A 244 -11.17 14.08 12.05
C ARG A 244 -10.28 14.03 13.28
N ILE A 245 -9.84 15.20 13.78
CA ILE A 245 -9.09 15.28 15.05
C ILE A 245 -9.97 14.79 16.21
N LEU A 246 -11.22 15.25 16.29
CA LEU A 246 -12.17 14.80 17.32
C LEU A 246 -12.44 13.30 17.25
N TYR A 247 -12.68 12.79 16.02
CA TYR A 247 -12.85 11.35 15.79
C TYR A 247 -11.60 10.56 16.22
N GLN A 248 -10.39 11.01 15.86
CA GLN A 248 -9.14 10.35 16.24
C GLN A 248 -8.93 10.34 17.75
N THR A 249 -9.27 11.44 18.44
CA THR A 249 -9.21 11.52 19.91
C THR A 249 -10.16 10.51 20.56
N ALA A 250 -11.39 10.42 20.06
CA ALA A 250 -12.37 9.44 20.55
C ALA A 250 -11.91 8.00 20.28
N LYS A 251 -11.33 7.73 19.08
CA LYS A 251 -10.75 6.43 18.73
C LYS A 251 -9.62 6.02 19.67
N VAL A 252 -8.73 6.93 20.04
CA VAL A 252 -7.66 6.67 21.01
C VAL A 252 -8.24 6.26 22.36
N GLY A 253 -9.23 7.00 22.89
CA GLY A 253 -9.94 6.64 24.13
C GLY A 253 -10.59 5.25 24.06
N TYR A 254 -11.27 4.96 22.95
CA TYR A 254 -11.88 3.66 22.71
C TYR A 254 -10.83 2.52 22.69
N HIS A 255 -9.69 2.72 22.04
CA HIS A 255 -8.62 1.71 21.99
C HIS A 255 -8.00 1.47 23.37
N ILE A 256 -7.83 2.50 24.19
CA ILE A 256 -7.37 2.34 25.59
C ILE A 256 -8.37 1.51 26.39
N ALA A 257 -9.67 1.82 26.31
CA ALA A 257 -10.72 1.04 26.96
C ALA A 257 -10.71 -0.42 26.48
N ARG A 258 -10.57 -0.66 25.17
CA ARG A 258 -10.44 -2.04 24.63
C ARG A 258 -9.22 -2.76 25.20
N VAL A 259 -8.08 -2.12 25.33
CA VAL A 259 -6.87 -2.71 25.93
C VAL A 259 -7.13 -3.09 27.38
N LEU A 260 -7.74 -2.21 28.17
CA LEU A 260 -8.07 -2.51 29.58
C LEU A 260 -9.00 -3.70 29.72
N LEU A 261 -10.02 -3.81 28.85
CA LEU A 261 -11.06 -4.84 28.91
C LEU A 261 -10.65 -6.16 28.26
N LYS A 262 -9.98 -6.13 27.10
CA LYS A 262 -9.76 -7.30 26.23
C LYS A 262 -8.35 -7.86 26.24
N SER A 263 -7.31 -7.04 26.56
CA SER A 263 -5.96 -7.54 26.53
C SER A 263 -5.68 -8.50 27.68
N LYS A 264 -5.14 -9.68 27.34
CA LYS A 264 -4.73 -10.68 28.32
C LYS A 264 -3.35 -10.39 28.93
N ASN A 265 -2.49 -9.68 28.16
CA ASN A 265 -1.10 -9.39 28.53
C ASN A 265 -0.66 -7.99 28.10
N ASN A 266 0.44 -7.52 28.64
CA ASN A 266 1.13 -6.28 28.26
C ASN A 266 0.22 -5.02 28.24
N LYS A 267 -0.84 -4.95 29.03
CA LYS A 267 -1.80 -3.83 29.04
C LYS A 267 -1.11 -2.47 29.14
N MET A 268 -0.22 -2.31 30.11
CA MET A 268 0.49 -1.04 30.32
C MET A 268 1.42 -0.67 29.14
N LYS A 269 2.11 -1.66 28.55
CA LYS A 269 2.95 -1.45 27.36
C LYS A 269 2.10 -0.97 26.19
N ARG A 270 0.95 -1.60 25.93
CA ARG A 270 0.00 -1.23 24.87
C ARG A 270 -0.53 0.21 25.06
N ILE A 271 -0.98 0.55 26.28
CA ILE A 271 -1.45 1.91 26.61
C ILE A 271 -0.33 2.94 26.45
N LYS A 272 0.89 2.63 26.93
CA LYS A 272 2.04 3.53 26.77
C LYS A 272 2.34 3.79 25.29
N VAL A 273 2.29 2.77 24.44
CA VAL A 273 2.49 2.92 22.99
C VAL A 273 1.40 3.83 22.39
N ILE A 274 0.12 3.59 22.69
CA ILE A 274 -1.00 4.42 22.21
C ILE A 274 -0.75 5.90 22.56
N LEU A 275 -0.49 6.20 23.85
CA LEU A 275 -0.36 7.56 24.32
C LEU A 275 0.89 8.24 23.77
N SER A 276 2.05 7.58 23.87
CA SER A 276 3.32 8.16 23.40
C SER A 276 3.33 8.43 21.90
N ALA A 277 2.77 7.49 21.09
CA ALA A 277 2.70 7.66 19.66
C ALA A 277 1.69 8.74 19.24
N THR A 278 0.55 8.84 19.95
CA THR A 278 -0.40 9.94 19.74
C THR A 278 0.26 11.29 20.01
N LEU A 279 1.01 11.45 21.10
CA LEU A 279 1.76 12.68 21.40
C LEU A 279 2.86 12.98 20.36
N LYS A 280 3.61 11.96 19.93
CA LYS A 280 4.57 12.09 18.81
C LYS A 280 3.87 12.61 17.55
N GLY A 281 2.67 12.10 17.25
CA GLY A 281 1.86 12.51 16.08
C GLY A 281 1.47 13.98 16.07
N VAL A 282 1.28 14.60 17.25
CA VAL A 282 0.98 16.04 17.33
C VAL A 282 2.10 16.88 16.73
N LYS A 283 3.37 16.52 17.00
CA LYS A 283 4.57 17.21 16.50
C LYS A 283 5.03 16.70 15.12
N PHE A 284 4.59 15.53 14.71
CA PHE A 284 4.99 14.92 13.44
C PHE A 284 4.42 15.73 12.27
N ASN A 285 5.31 16.22 11.40
CA ASN A 285 4.94 17.04 10.24
C ASN A 285 5.94 16.85 9.09
N PRO A 286 6.01 15.65 8.48
CA PRO A 286 6.88 15.41 7.35
C PRO A 286 6.45 16.24 6.13
N SER A 287 7.40 16.54 5.26
CA SER A 287 7.16 17.18 3.97
C SER A 287 6.82 16.14 2.89
N ILE A 288 6.04 16.58 1.90
CA ILE A 288 5.82 15.81 0.68
C ILE A 288 7.01 16.05 -0.25
N GLU A 289 7.64 14.97 -0.72
CA GLU A 289 8.68 15.03 -1.75
C GLU A 289 8.05 15.01 -3.14
N TYR A 290 8.72 15.64 -4.10
CA TYR A 290 8.31 15.69 -5.52
C TYR A 290 9.43 15.12 -6.40
N VAL A 291 9.07 14.66 -7.62
CA VAL A 291 9.94 14.14 -8.69
C VAL A 291 9.74 14.91 -9.99
#